data_d21ddb8ca85cc8e092ba9a97bdaa419e
#
_entry.id   d21ddb8ca85cc8e092ba9a97bdaa419e
#
_cell.length_a   1.000
_cell.length_b   1.000
_cell.length_c   1.000
_cell.angle_alpha   90.00
_cell.angle_beta   90.00
_cell.angle_gamma   90.00
#
_symmetry.space_group_name_H-M   'P 1'
#
loop_
_entity.id
_entity.type
_entity.pdbx_description
1 polymer ?
#
loop_
_entity_poly.entity_id
_entity_poly.type
_entity_poly.pdbx_seq_one_letter_code
_entity_poly.pdbx_strand_id
1 'polypeptide(L)'
;MAARLAEALDRVALDSDAEIEERNGASCASLIERNGEAAFRALESEVIADLGRRSGMVIATGGGCVTREENYASLHQNGVIFWLRRDLDKLPREGRPLSAGDLAAMYDKRRACYERFADHSINNNGTVEETLWQIMAALPEGE
;
A
#
# COMPACT_ATOMS: atom_id res chain seq x y z
N MET A 1 3.29 9.21 4.77
CA MET A 1 1.83 9.41 5.05
C MET A 1 1.33 8.54 6.19
N ALA A 2 1.63 7.24 6.17
CA ALA A 2 1.15 6.33 7.21
C ALA A 2 1.57 6.76 8.64
N ALA A 3 2.81 7.17 8.82
CA ALA A 3 3.31 7.63 10.12
C ALA A 3 2.54 8.87 10.62
N ARG A 4 2.24 9.81 9.73
CA ARG A 4 1.49 11.01 10.08
C ARG A 4 0.05 10.69 10.44
N LEU A 5 -0.57 9.78 9.70
CA LEU A 5 -1.94 9.33 9.98
C LEU A 5 -1.99 8.59 11.32
N ALA A 6 -1.03 7.72 11.58
CA ALA A 6 -0.96 6.97 12.84
C ALA A 6 -0.82 7.91 14.03
N GLU A 7 0.02 8.94 13.90
CA GLU A 7 0.18 9.96 14.94
C GLU A 7 -1.13 10.70 15.20
N ALA A 8 -1.82 11.10 14.12
CA ALA A 8 -3.08 11.83 14.23
C ALA A 8 -4.19 10.98 14.87
N LEU A 9 -4.18 9.67 14.65
CA LEU A 9 -5.18 8.74 15.19
C LEU A 9 -4.75 8.10 16.51
N ASP A 10 -3.54 8.39 16.99
CA ASP A 10 -2.94 7.74 18.15
C ASP A 10 -2.89 6.22 17.99
N ARG A 11 -2.37 5.77 16.86
CA ARG A 11 -2.25 4.34 16.48
C ARG A 11 -0.84 4.01 16.04
N VAL A 12 -0.53 2.72 15.97
CA VAL A 12 0.75 2.23 15.47
C VAL A 12 0.72 2.14 13.96
N ALA A 13 1.79 2.59 13.31
CA ALA A 13 1.97 2.45 11.87
C ALA A 13 2.82 1.22 11.57
N LEU A 14 2.40 0.41 10.61
CA LEU A 14 3.14 -0.75 10.11
C LEU A 14 3.27 -0.63 8.60
N ASP A 15 4.40 -1.10 8.07
CA ASP A 15 4.68 -1.08 6.63
C ASP A 15 4.93 -2.52 6.18
N SER A 16 4.13 -3.00 5.21
CA SER A 16 4.24 -4.39 4.76
C SER A 16 5.59 -4.69 4.11
N ASP A 17 6.15 -3.76 3.35
CA ASP A 17 7.46 -3.97 2.71
C ASP A 17 8.57 -4.03 3.75
N ALA A 18 8.54 -3.16 4.75
CA ALA A 18 9.51 -3.18 5.84
C ALA A 18 9.44 -4.50 6.63
N GLU A 19 8.24 -5.00 6.86
CA GLU A 19 8.03 -6.27 7.55
C GLU A 19 8.58 -7.45 6.74
N ILE A 20 8.37 -7.45 5.42
CA ILE A 20 8.93 -8.48 4.53
C ILE A 20 10.45 -8.47 4.62
N GLU A 21 11.07 -7.30 4.56
CA GLU A 21 12.51 -7.16 4.61
C GLU A 21 13.08 -7.63 5.94
N GLU A 22 12.44 -7.29 7.04
CA GLU A 22 12.86 -7.72 8.36
C GLU A 22 12.79 -9.24 8.52
N ARG A 23 11.70 -9.86 8.08
CA ARG A 23 11.50 -11.32 8.19
C ARG A 23 12.48 -12.11 7.33
N ASN A 24 12.92 -11.55 6.22
CA ASN A 24 13.74 -12.26 5.24
C ASN A 24 15.22 -11.82 5.21
N GLY A 25 15.56 -10.80 5.97
CA GLY A 25 16.94 -10.32 6.05
C GLY A 25 17.50 -9.77 4.74
N ALA A 26 16.65 -9.29 3.85
CA ALA A 26 17.04 -8.77 2.55
C ALA A 26 16.02 -7.72 2.07
N SER A 27 16.45 -6.83 1.16
CA SER A 27 15.54 -5.83 0.58
C SER A 27 14.51 -6.49 -0.34
N CYS A 28 13.36 -5.83 -0.53
CA CYS A 28 12.34 -6.30 -1.46
C CYS A 28 12.92 -6.48 -2.86
N ALA A 29 13.71 -5.52 -3.33
CA ALA A 29 14.35 -5.60 -4.65
C ALA A 29 15.26 -6.84 -4.75
N SER A 30 16.03 -7.12 -3.71
CA SER A 30 16.91 -8.30 -3.66
C SER A 30 16.11 -9.59 -3.68
N LEU A 31 15.01 -9.64 -2.95
CA LEU A 31 14.15 -10.83 -2.90
C LEU A 31 13.53 -11.11 -4.28
N ILE A 32 13.08 -10.08 -4.98
CA ILE A 32 12.54 -10.21 -6.34
C ILE A 32 13.63 -10.71 -7.30
N GLU A 33 14.83 -10.14 -7.22
CA GLU A 33 15.94 -10.51 -8.07
C GLU A 33 16.38 -11.96 -7.88
N ARG A 34 16.44 -12.43 -6.63
CA ARG A 34 16.88 -13.79 -6.31
C ARG A 34 15.85 -14.86 -6.61
N ASN A 35 14.59 -14.59 -6.30
CA ASN A 35 13.54 -15.62 -6.28
C ASN A 35 12.42 -15.37 -7.29
N GLY A 36 12.40 -14.22 -7.94
CA GLY A 36 11.37 -13.83 -8.88
C GLY A 36 10.18 -13.14 -8.23
N GLU A 37 9.37 -12.50 -9.06
CA GLU A 37 8.22 -11.72 -8.60
C GLU A 37 7.15 -12.59 -7.94
N ALA A 38 6.86 -13.77 -8.50
CA ALA A 38 5.84 -14.66 -7.95
C ALA A 38 6.16 -15.09 -6.51
N ALA A 39 7.44 -15.41 -6.23
CA ALA A 39 7.89 -15.77 -4.90
C ALA A 39 7.78 -14.58 -3.94
N PHE A 40 8.12 -13.38 -4.40
CA PHE A 40 7.96 -12.16 -3.61
C PHE A 40 6.50 -11.89 -3.27
N ARG A 41 5.60 -12.06 -4.25
CA ARG A 41 4.17 -11.86 -4.02
C ARG A 41 3.61 -12.86 -2.99
N ALA A 42 4.14 -14.06 -2.96
CA ALA A 42 3.77 -15.05 -1.94
C ALA A 42 4.19 -14.60 -0.54
N LEU A 43 5.41 -14.07 -0.40
CA LEU A 43 5.90 -13.52 0.87
C LEU A 43 5.06 -12.31 1.30
N GLU A 44 4.75 -11.45 0.36
CA GLU A 44 3.91 -10.26 0.60
C GLU A 44 2.53 -10.66 1.10
N SER A 45 1.90 -11.63 0.46
CA SER A 45 0.56 -12.10 0.86
C SER A 45 0.57 -12.70 2.26
N GLU A 46 1.63 -13.42 2.62
CA GLU A 46 1.80 -13.99 3.97
C GLU A 46 1.90 -12.88 5.03
N VAL A 47 2.70 -11.86 4.77
CA VAL A 47 2.84 -10.72 5.66
C VAL A 47 1.52 -9.95 5.77
N ILE A 48 0.85 -9.68 4.65
CA ILE A 48 -0.43 -8.97 4.64
C ILE A 48 -1.49 -9.76 5.41
N ALA A 49 -1.51 -11.09 5.28
CA ALA A 49 -2.44 -11.91 6.05
C ALA A 49 -2.23 -11.75 7.56
N ASP A 50 -0.97 -11.70 8.00
CA ASP A 50 -0.64 -11.47 9.40
C ASP A 50 -1.06 -10.07 9.87
N LEU A 51 -0.70 -9.04 9.10
CA LEU A 51 -1.01 -7.66 9.47
C LEU A 51 -2.52 -7.40 9.44
N GLY A 52 -3.22 -8.00 8.48
CA GLY A 52 -4.66 -7.84 8.33
C GLY A 52 -5.50 -8.44 9.46
N ARG A 53 -4.93 -9.35 10.25
CA ARG A 53 -5.61 -9.90 11.43
C ARG A 53 -5.62 -8.93 12.59
N ARG A 54 -4.74 -7.94 12.57
CA ARG A 54 -4.64 -6.95 13.65
C ARG A 54 -5.65 -5.83 13.41
N SER A 55 -6.11 -5.22 14.47
CA SER A 55 -7.02 -4.07 14.39
C SER A 55 -6.42 -2.85 15.06
N GLY A 56 -6.96 -1.68 14.75
CA GLY A 56 -6.53 -0.42 15.36
C GLY A 56 -5.17 0.07 14.90
N MET A 57 -4.69 -0.36 13.73
CA MET A 57 -3.39 0.02 13.20
C MET A 57 -3.52 0.72 11.86
N VAL A 58 -2.49 1.51 11.51
CA VAL A 58 -2.35 2.09 10.18
C VAL A 58 -1.35 1.23 9.43
N ILE A 59 -1.77 0.64 8.33
CA ILE A 59 -0.93 -0.27 7.54
C ILE A 59 -0.64 0.34 6.18
N ALA A 60 0.63 0.56 5.88
CA ALA A 60 1.08 0.98 4.55
C ALA A 60 1.46 -0.28 3.77
N THR A 61 1.04 -0.37 2.51
CA THR A 61 1.35 -1.52 1.66
C THR A 61 2.10 -1.07 0.41
N GLY A 62 2.83 -2.00 -0.19
CA GLY A 62 3.38 -1.79 -1.52
C GLY A 62 2.24 -1.78 -2.55
N GLY A 63 2.43 -1.04 -3.64
CA GLY A 63 1.41 -0.87 -4.67
C GLY A 63 1.04 -2.16 -5.41
N GLY A 64 1.93 -3.15 -5.41
CA GLY A 64 1.68 -4.41 -6.11
C GLY A 64 0.82 -5.41 -5.35
N CYS A 65 0.47 -5.14 -4.10
CA CYS A 65 -0.36 -6.07 -3.31
C CYS A 65 -1.74 -6.28 -3.92
N VAL A 66 -2.24 -5.32 -4.70
CA VAL A 66 -3.56 -5.40 -5.35
C VAL A 66 -3.61 -6.42 -6.49
N THR A 67 -2.46 -6.94 -6.91
CA THR A 67 -2.40 -7.94 -7.99
C THR A 67 -2.90 -9.31 -7.56
N ARG A 68 -3.09 -9.54 -6.27
CA ARG A 68 -3.62 -10.79 -5.72
C ARG A 68 -4.91 -10.53 -4.94
N GLU A 69 -5.99 -11.14 -5.36
CA GLU A 69 -7.32 -10.96 -4.74
C GLU A 69 -7.35 -11.40 -3.28
N GLU A 70 -6.55 -12.40 -2.91
CA GLU A 70 -6.46 -12.87 -1.52
C GLU A 70 -6.05 -11.77 -0.54
N ASN A 71 -5.26 -10.80 -1.02
CA ASN A 71 -4.83 -9.67 -0.18
C ASN A 71 -5.99 -8.75 0.15
N TYR A 72 -6.99 -8.65 -0.72
CA TYR A 72 -8.19 -7.86 -0.46
C TYR A 72 -8.91 -8.37 0.79
N ALA A 73 -9.18 -9.65 0.86
CA ALA A 73 -9.87 -10.23 2.01
C ALA A 73 -9.09 -10.01 3.30
N SER A 74 -7.76 -10.18 3.26
CA SER A 74 -6.90 -9.98 4.42
C SER A 74 -6.92 -8.55 4.93
N LEU A 75 -6.85 -7.58 4.02
CA LEU A 75 -6.84 -6.16 4.38
C LEU A 75 -8.22 -5.64 4.79
N HIS A 76 -9.27 -6.12 4.14
CA HIS A 76 -10.61 -5.60 4.33
C HIS A 76 -11.31 -6.15 5.58
N GLN A 77 -10.93 -7.32 6.06
CA GLN A 77 -11.64 -8.00 7.17
C GLN A 77 -11.71 -7.17 8.46
N ASN A 78 -10.69 -6.39 8.76
CA ASN A 78 -10.60 -5.57 9.98
C ASN A 78 -10.30 -4.11 9.70
N GLY A 79 -10.41 -3.65 8.45
CA GLY A 79 -9.94 -2.33 8.11
C GLY A 79 -10.69 -1.65 6.98
N VAL A 80 -10.38 -0.37 6.85
CA VAL A 80 -10.84 0.48 5.76
C VAL A 80 -9.65 0.70 4.85
N ILE A 81 -9.83 0.49 3.57
CA ILE A 81 -8.76 0.59 2.57
C ILE A 81 -8.86 1.93 1.85
N PHE A 82 -7.77 2.69 1.89
CA PHE A 82 -7.65 3.97 1.17
C PHE A 82 -6.67 3.82 0.02
N TRP A 83 -7.10 4.22 -1.16
CA TRP A 83 -6.24 4.34 -2.33
C TRP A 83 -5.81 5.79 -2.47
N LEU A 84 -4.52 6.06 -2.27
CA LEU A 84 -3.96 7.40 -2.42
C LEU A 84 -3.56 7.59 -3.89
N ARG A 85 -4.39 8.30 -4.64
CA ARG A 85 -4.17 8.54 -6.07
C ARG A 85 -3.25 9.72 -6.28
N ARG A 86 -2.31 9.54 -7.18
CA ARG A 86 -1.38 10.59 -7.59
C ARG A 86 -1.16 10.54 -9.09
N ASP A 87 -1.06 11.70 -9.72
CA ASP A 87 -0.80 11.78 -11.16
C ASP A 87 0.54 11.13 -11.48
N LEU A 88 0.64 10.45 -12.65
CA LEU A 88 1.84 9.73 -13.04
C LEU A 88 3.09 10.60 -13.11
N ASP A 89 2.96 11.84 -13.55
CA ASP A 89 4.07 12.78 -13.63
C ASP A 89 4.62 13.21 -12.26
N LYS A 90 3.83 12.99 -11.20
CA LYS A 90 4.20 13.31 -9.82
C LYS A 90 4.70 12.10 -9.02
N LEU A 91 4.62 10.89 -9.61
CA LEU A 91 5.13 9.70 -8.94
C LEU A 91 6.65 9.69 -8.91
N PRO A 92 7.27 9.28 -7.78
CA PRO A 92 8.72 9.16 -7.70
C PRO A 92 9.24 8.14 -8.73
N ARG A 93 10.31 8.49 -9.43
CA ARG A 93 10.93 7.61 -10.43
C ARG A 93 12.33 7.16 -10.04
N GLU A 94 12.94 7.79 -9.05
CA GLU A 94 14.26 7.43 -8.57
C GLU A 94 14.27 6.01 -8.00
N GLY A 95 15.32 5.27 -8.32
CA GLY A 95 15.48 3.89 -7.88
C GLY A 95 14.56 2.90 -8.57
N ARG A 96 13.79 3.32 -9.56
CA ARG A 96 12.86 2.45 -10.30
C ARG A 96 13.49 2.03 -11.64
N PRO A 97 13.47 0.73 -11.97
CA PRO A 97 14.05 0.25 -13.23
C PRO A 97 13.17 0.52 -14.45
N LEU A 98 11.93 1.01 -14.26
CA LEU A 98 10.98 1.20 -15.34
C LEU A 98 11.09 2.55 -16.00
N SER A 99 10.94 2.58 -17.32
CA SER A 99 10.80 3.82 -18.09
C SER A 99 9.44 4.48 -17.79
N ALA A 100 9.25 5.72 -18.23
CA ALA A 100 7.97 6.42 -18.07
C ALA A 100 6.83 5.68 -18.76
N GLY A 101 7.06 5.08 -19.94
CA GLY A 101 6.06 4.31 -20.66
C GLY A 101 5.68 3.02 -19.92
N ASP A 102 6.69 2.33 -19.39
CA ASP A 102 6.48 1.11 -18.62
C ASP A 102 5.71 1.39 -17.32
N LEU A 103 6.02 2.52 -16.66
CA LEU A 103 5.32 2.94 -15.47
C LEU A 103 3.85 3.22 -15.75
N ALA A 104 3.55 3.92 -16.84
CA ALA A 104 2.18 4.22 -17.23
C ALA A 104 1.39 2.94 -17.55
N ALA A 105 2.01 2.01 -18.29
CA ALA A 105 1.38 0.73 -18.63
C ALA A 105 1.10 -0.10 -17.38
N MET A 106 2.04 -0.14 -16.45
CA MET A 106 1.88 -0.83 -15.17
C MET A 106 0.75 -0.22 -14.34
N TYR A 107 0.68 1.10 -14.29
CA TYR A 107 -0.36 1.81 -13.57
C TYR A 107 -1.73 1.50 -14.15
N ASP A 108 -1.89 1.59 -15.48
CA ASP A 108 -3.16 1.29 -16.15
C ASP A 108 -3.61 -0.14 -15.86
N LYS A 109 -2.68 -1.09 -15.89
CA LYS A 109 -2.98 -2.49 -15.60
C LYS A 109 -3.47 -2.68 -14.16
N ARG A 110 -2.90 -1.95 -13.21
CA ARG A 110 -3.24 -2.06 -11.79
C ARG A 110 -4.44 -1.22 -11.38
N ARG A 111 -4.82 -0.22 -12.18
CA ARG A 111 -5.89 0.72 -11.84
C ARG A 111 -7.19 0.04 -11.45
N ALA A 112 -7.63 -0.93 -12.23
CA ALA A 112 -8.85 -1.67 -11.94
C ALA A 112 -8.74 -2.41 -10.59
N CYS A 113 -7.55 -2.90 -10.26
CA CYS A 113 -7.30 -3.56 -8.98
C CYS A 113 -7.34 -2.57 -7.82
N TYR A 114 -6.78 -1.38 -7.99
CA TYR A 114 -6.87 -0.34 -6.96
C TYR A 114 -8.32 0.06 -6.72
N GLU A 115 -9.09 0.23 -7.78
CA GLU A 115 -10.52 0.55 -7.68
C GLU A 115 -11.29 -0.56 -6.97
N ARG A 116 -10.94 -1.81 -7.23
CA ARG A 116 -11.56 -2.99 -6.59
C ARG A 116 -11.27 -3.06 -5.10
N PHE A 117 -10.03 -2.75 -4.70
CA PHE A 117 -9.60 -2.83 -3.29
C PHE A 117 -10.08 -1.66 -2.45
N ALA A 118 -10.17 -0.48 -3.02
CA ALA A 118 -10.39 0.75 -2.26
C ALA A 118 -11.80 0.90 -1.72
N ASP A 119 -11.91 1.20 -0.44
CA ASP A 119 -13.16 1.68 0.15
C ASP A 119 -13.32 3.17 -0.16
N HIS A 120 -12.20 3.89 -0.17
CA HIS A 120 -12.15 5.31 -0.49
C HIS A 120 -10.97 5.62 -1.38
N SER A 121 -11.16 6.52 -2.32
CA SER A 121 -10.13 7.01 -3.22
C SER A 121 -9.81 8.45 -2.84
N ILE A 122 -8.56 8.73 -2.51
CA ILE A 122 -8.11 10.02 -2.01
C ILE A 122 -7.14 10.66 -3.02
N ASN A 123 -7.37 11.94 -3.33
CA ASN A 123 -6.45 12.70 -4.17
C ASN A 123 -5.21 13.06 -3.35
N ASN A 124 -4.05 12.52 -3.74
CA ASN A 124 -2.78 12.72 -3.07
C ASN A 124 -1.83 13.60 -3.90
N ASN A 125 -2.36 14.53 -4.69
CA ASN A 125 -1.55 15.45 -5.50
C ASN A 125 -1.19 16.74 -4.76
N GLY A 126 -1.82 17.01 -3.64
CA GLY A 126 -1.58 18.20 -2.82
C GLY A 126 -0.58 17.96 -1.70
N THR A 127 -0.73 18.69 -0.61
CA THR A 127 0.14 18.57 0.56
C THR A 127 -0.22 17.33 1.40
N VAL A 128 0.72 16.94 2.27
CA VAL A 128 0.50 15.83 3.22
C VAL A 128 -0.70 16.15 4.12
N GLU A 129 -0.81 17.39 4.57
CA GLU A 129 -1.91 17.84 5.43
C GLU A 129 -3.26 17.74 4.74
N GLU A 130 -3.33 18.08 3.45
CA GLU A 130 -4.56 17.96 2.65
C GLU A 130 -4.98 16.49 2.52
N THR A 131 -4.04 15.60 2.23
CA THR A 131 -4.30 14.18 2.14
C THR A 131 -4.77 13.62 3.48
N LEU A 132 -4.09 13.99 4.56
CA LEU A 132 -4.44 13.56 5.91
C LEU A 132 -5.86 13.99 6.28
N TRP A 133 -6.21 15.23 5.98
CA TRP A 133 -7.56 15.75 6.24
C TRP A 133 -8.62 14.95 5.49
N GLN A 134 -8.39 14.65 4.21
CA GLN A 134 -9.33 13.87 3.41
C GLN A 134 -9.54 12.46 3.98
N ILE A 135 -8.46 11.81 4.42
CA ILE A 135 -8.55 10.48 5.02
C ILE A 135 -9.37 10.53 6.31
N MET A 136 -9.05 11.48 7.18
CA MET A 136 -9.76 11.59 8.46
C MET A 136 -11.23 11.93 8.28
N ALA A 137 -11.56 12.76 7.29
CA ALA A 137 -12.95 13.10 6.98
C ALA A 137 -13.74 11.89 6.46
N ALA A 138 -13.07 10.93 5.82
CA ALA A 138 -13.70 9.74 5.26
C ALA A 138 -13.79 8.58 6.25
N LEU A 139 -13.08 8.63 7.38
CA LEU A 139 -13.13 7.55 8.38
C LEU A 139 -14.50 7.52 9.07
N PRO A 140 -15.03 6.32 9.35
CA PRO A 140 -16.27 6.18 10.11
C PRO A 140 -16.12 6.77 11.51
N GLU A 141 -17.20 7.31 12.06
CA GLU A 141 -17.20 7.81 13.43
C GLU A 141 -16.95 6.68 14.42
N GLY A 142 -16.15 6.95 15.44
CA GLY A 142 -15.82 5.96 16.48
C GLY A 142 -14.65 5.03 16.12
N GLU A 143 -13.99 5.29 15.01
CA GLU A 143 -12.81 4.53 14.57
C GLU A 143 -11.48 5.21 14.88
#